data_ca1bd4c4f790f641cba09f089f595679
#
_entry.id   ca1bd4c4f790f641cba09f089f595679
#
_cell.length_a   1.000
_cell.length_b   1.000
_cell.length_c   1.000
_cell.angle_alpha   90.00
_cell.angle_beta   90.00
_cell.angle_gamma   90.00
#
_symmetry.space_group_name_H-M   'P 1'
#
loop_
_entity.id
_entity.type
_entity.pdbx_description
1 polymer ?
#
loop_
_entity_poly.entity_id
_entity_poly.type
_entity_poly.pdbx_seq_one_letter_code
_entity_poly.pdbx_strand_id
1 'polypeptide(L)'
;MTVEEFVDKRERKWRLRSELALTTENEILRFVRDVGAASIAMEKKCLFPSLAQAIDGSSHRRHARWYKDRPYVELIERFWNRYFESRRVFAVNLLSNTQGVVSREWMVALLALCGKKNSSYRRQRYFVKQKFSRFELAVYDMVQKRGPISKKHLVLALNLWNKASRRKLEKDLLKLWKALRILRVGYTRRDGALWDVPINWDPALQEEADGITRERAASGLIKKYVEMAVATNRKRISRAFRGILTPSEISDTLHYLLLKKSIVVDKQLVLDGKKALTAGPERFGAGLSR
;
A
#
# COMPACT_ATOMS: atom_id res chain seq x y z
N MET A 1 -20.57 8.89 -17.86
CA MET A 1 -20.50 9.48 -16.50
C MET A 1 -20.15 10.96 -16.64
N THR A 2 -20.96 11.85 -16.08
CA THR A 2 -20.66 13.30 -16.05
C THR A 2 -19.56 13.60 -15.04
N VAL A 3 -19.05 14.85 -15.04
CA VAL A 3 -18.04 15.27 -14.05
C VAL A 3 -18.64 15.32 -12.65
N GLU A 4 -19.90 15.77 -12.53
CA GLU A 4 -20.62 15.84 -11.26
C GLU A 4 -20.87 14.45 -10.67
N GLU A 5 -21.32 13.50 -11.50
CA GLU A 5 -21.47 12.09 -11.08
C GLU A 5 -20.15 11.47 -10.63
N PHE A 6 -19.06 11.81 -11.31
CA PHE A 6 -17.72 11.34 -10.92
C PHE A 6 -17.30 11.90 -9.56
N VAL A 7 -17.49 13.21 -9.35
CA VAL A 7 -17.15 13.88 -8.09
C VAL A 7 -17.97 13.26 -6.95
N ASP A 8 -19.30 13.15 -7.11
CA ASP A 8 -20.21 12.57 -6.11
C ASP A 8 -19.79 11.14 -5.73
N LYS A 9 -19.61 10.26 -6.72
CA LYS A 9 -19.19 8.86 -6.49
C LYS A 9 -17.84 8.78 -5.79
N ARG A 10 -16.90 9.64 -6.17
CA ARG A 10 -15.56 9.67 -5.57
C ARG A 10 -15.62 10.17 -4.12
N GLU A 11 -16.36 11.23 -3.85
CA GLU A 11 -16.51 11.76 -2.49
C GLU A 11 -17.12 10.73 -1.55
N ARG A 12 -18.16 10.02 -2.00
CA ARG A 12 -18.75 8.90 -1.23
C ARG A 12 -17.73 7.78 -1.01
N LYS A 13 -17.06 7.33 -2.06
CA LYS A 13 -16.11 6.21 -1.97
C LYS A 13 -14.89 6.54 -1.10
N TRP A 14 -14.41 7.80 -1.15
CA TRP A 14 -13.26 8.26 -0.39
C TRP A 14 -13.62 8.85 0.98
N ARG A 15 -14.91 8.83 1.34
CA ARG A 15 -15.42 9.36 2.61
C ARG A 15 -15.09 10.85 2.81
N LEU A 16 -15.25 11.65 1.76
CA LEU A 16 -14.92 13.09 1.75
C LEU A 16 -16.11 13.99 2.14
N ARG A 17 -17.12 13.44 2.81
CA ARG A 17 -18.29 14.16 3.33
C ARG A 17 -18.40 13.93 4.82
N SER A 18 -18.85 14.94 5.57
CA SER A 18 -18.93 14.91 7.02
C SER A 18 -19.80 13.77 7.56
N GLU A 19 -20.92 13.47 6.87
CA GLU A 19 -21.82 12.38 7.23
C GLU A 19 -21.22 10.97 6.97
N LEU A 20 -20.11 10.90 6.24
CA LEU A 20 -19.40 9.67 5.93
C LEU A 20 -18.06 9.55 6.65
N ALA A 21 -17.75 10.50 7.55
CA ALA A 21 -16.49 10.54 8.29
C ALA A 21 -16.26 9.27 9.11
N LEU A 22 -15.00 8.82 9.14
CA LEU A 22 -14.61 7.62 9.89
C LEU A 22 -14.32 7.98 11.34
N THR A 23 -15.05 7.41 12.28
CA THR A 23 -14.97 7.73 13.70
C THR A 23 -14.42 6.58 14.56
N THR A 24 -14.40 5.36 14.02
CA THR A 24 -13.97 4.16 14.73
C THR A 24 -12.89 3.38 13.96
N GLU A 25 -12.11 2.58 14.69
CA GLU A 25 -11.10 1.70 14.10
C GLU A 25 -11.71 0.66 13.14
N ASN A 26 -12.92 0.19 13.46
CA ASN A 26 -13.65 -0.76 12.61
C ASN A 26 -14.08 -0.14 11.27
N GLU A 27 -14.48 1.14 11.28
CA GLU A 27 -14.81 1.87 10.05
C GLU A 27 -13.57 2.11 9.21
N ILE A 28 -12.44 2.46 9.83
CA ILE A 28 -11.15 2.57 9.12
C ILE A 28 -10.77 1.23 8.47
N LEU A 29 -10.93 0.11 9.19
CA LEU A 29 -10.64 -1.21 8.64
C LEU A 29 -11.53 -1.53 7.44
N ARG A 30 -12.85 -1.30 7.55
CA ARG A 30 -13.80 -1.51 6.44
C ARG A 30 -13.42 -0.64 5.25
N PHE A 31 -13.17 0.65 5.48
CA PHE A 31 -12.73 1.58 4.45
C PHE A 31 -11.47 1.10 3.72
N VAL A 32 -10.43 0.71 4.45
CA VAL A 32 -9.18 0.20 3.83
C VAL A 32 -9.44 -1.08 3.01
N ARG A 33 -10.33 -1.97 3.47
CA ARG A 33 -10.72 -3.16 2.70
C ARG A 33 -11.47 -2.79 1.43
N ASP A 34 -12.40 -1.84 1.50
CA ASP A 34 -13.23 -1.41 0.38
C ASP A 34 -12.43 -0.69 -0.71
N VAL A 35 -11.47 0.19 -0.32
CA VAL A 35 -10.62 0.91 -1.26
C VAL A 35 -9.34 0.15 -1.61
N GLY A 36 -8.95 -0.84 -0.81
CA GLY A 36 -7.75 -1.66 -0.96
C GLY A 36 -6.47 -0.98 -0.51
N ALA A 37 -6.31 0.32 -0.75
CA ALA A 37 -5.15 1.12 -0.36
C ALA A 37 -5.54 2.56 -0.02
N ALA A 38 -4.93 3.12 1.04
CA ALA A 38 -5.10 4.52 1.44
C ALA A 38 -3.77 5.11 1.90
N SER A 39 -3.52 6.38 1.61
CA SER A 39 -2.42 7.13 2.21
C SER A 39 -2.78 7.53 3.65
N ILE A 40 -1.78 7.62 4.55
CA ILE A 40 -2.04 8.09 5.92
C ILE A 40 -2.40 9.57 5.90
N ALA A 41 -1.59 10.36 5.20
CA ALA A 41 -1.81 11.79 5.02
C ALA A 41 -2.21 12.09 3.57
N MET A 42 -2.77 13.27 3.37
CA MET A 42 -3.15 13.72 2.04
C MET A 42 -1.92 13.90 1.13
N GLU A 43 -1.98 13.28 -0.04
CA GLU A 43 -0.96 13.43 -1.08
C GLU A 43 -1.22 14.66 -1.97
N LYS A 44 -0.15 15.34 -2.40
CA LYS A 44 -0.26 16.45 -3.36
C LYS A 44 -0.95 16.06 -4.68
N LYS A 45 -0.83 14.78 -5.08
CA LYS A 45 -1.35 14.27 -6.36
C LYS A 45 -2.69 13.54 -6.23
N CYS A 46 -3.18 13.31 -5.03
CA CYS A 46 -4.45 12.62 -4.75
C CYS A 46 -4.64 11.34 -5.59
N LEU A 47 -3.60 10.49 -5.65
CA LEU A 47 -3.66 9.22 -6.38
C LEU A 47 -4.41 8.15 -5.61
N PHE A 48 -4.40 8.25 -4.28
CA PHE A 48 -5.07 7.36 -3.33
C PHE A 48 -5.94 8.17 -2.38
N PRO A 49 -7.03 7.59 -1.85
CA PRO A 49 -7.76 8.20 -0.74
C PRO A 49 -6.83 8.38 0.46
N SER A 50 -7.11 9.36 1.29
CA SER A 50 -6.34 9.66 2.50
C SER A 50 -7.15 9.32 3.74
N LEU A 51 -6.55 8.60 4.70
CA LEU A 51 -7.18 8.37 6.01
C LEU A 51 -7.47 9.68 6.73
N ALA A 52 -6.56 10.66 6.63
CA ALA A 52 -6.77 11.98 7.23
C ALA A 52 -8.05 12.65 6.69
N GLN A 53 -8.26 12.63 5.38
CA GLN A 53 -9.47 13.19 4.78
C GLN A 53 -10.73 12.39 5.10
N ALA A 54 -10.62 11.06 5.09
CA ALA A 54 -11.74 10.17 5.39
C ALA A 54 -12.20 10.27 6.86
N ILE A 55 -11.28 10.53 7.79
CA ILE A 55 -11.60 10.77 9.20
C ILE A 55 -12.19 12.16 9.38
N ASP A 56 -11.71 13.15 8.63
CA ASP A 56 -12.27 14.51 8.66
C ASP A 56 -13.64 14.64 7.95
N GLY A 57 -13.96 13.69 7.07
CA GLY A 57 -15.11 13.81 6.19
C GLY A 57 -15.00 15.04 5.27
N SER A 58 -13.81 15.36 4.76
CA SER A 58 -13.57 16.60 4.02
C SER A 58 -12.62 16.40 2.85
N SER A 59 -12.95 17.02 1.71
CA SER A 59 -12.07 17.12 0.54
C SER A 59 -10.97 18.18 0.70
N HIS A 60 -11.12 19.07 1.67
CA HIS A 60 -10.17 20.17 1.87
C HIS A 60 -8.84 19.69 2.46
N ARG A 61 -7.78 20.35 2.06
CA ARG A 61 -6.46 20.13 2.65
C ARG A 61 -6.46 20.63 4.09
N ARG A 62 -6.66 19.76 5.07
CA ARG A 62 -6.17 20.12 6.40
C ARG A 62 -4.65 20.25 6.34
N HIS A 63 -4.14 21.32 6.99
CA HIS A 63 -2.72 21.65 7.01
C HIS A 63 -1.86 20.44 7.34
N ALA A 64 -0.58 20.47 6.90
CA ALA A 64 0.48 19.49 7.15
C ALA A 64 0.75 19.18 8.64
N ARG A 65 -0.14 19.60 9.55
CA ARG A 65 -0.03 19.45 11.02
C ARG A 65 -1.06 18.47 11.60
N TRP A 66 -1.66 17.58 10.80
CA TRP A 66 -2.58 16.53 11.26
C TRP A 66 -2.01 15.71 12.44
N TYR A 67 -0.70 15.51 12.51
CA TYR A 67 -0.02 14.84 13.63
C TYR A 67 -0.09 15.63 14.97
N LYS A 68 -0.59 16.85 14.97
CA LYS A 68 -0.87 17.65 16.18
C LYS A 68 -2.32 17.56 16.64
N ASP A 69 -3.19 17.00 15.80
CA ASP A 69 -4.60 16.77 16.12
C ASP A 69 -4.69 15.51 16.99
N ARG A 70 -4.83 15.69 18.30
CA ARG A 70 -4.87 14.58 19.27
C ARG A 70 -5.92 13.52 18.94
N PRO A 71 -7.21 13.83 18.72
CA PRO A 71 -8.23 12.84 18.40
C PRO A 71 -7.88 11.98 17.19
N TYR A 72 -7.35 12.60 16.13
CA TYR A 72 -6.90 11.88 14.93
C TYR A 72 -5.74 10.93 15.24
N VAL A 73 -4.70 11.42 15.94
CA VAL A 73 -3.53 10.61 16.30
C VAL A 73 -3.93 9.43 17.17
N GLU A 74 -4.78 9.64 18.17
CA GLU A 74 -5.26 8.58 19.05
C GLU A 74 -6.08 7.52 18.31
N LEU A 75 -6.96 7.94 17.41
CA LEU A 75 -7.74 7.02 16.57
C LEU A 75 -6.83 6.18 15.67
N ILE A 76 -5.84 6.81 15.04
CA ILE A 76 -4.87 6.10 14.20
C ILE A 76 -3.97 5.17 15.02
N GLU A 77 -3.52 5.58 16.22
CA GLU A 77 -2.74 4.71 17.12
C GLU A 77 -3.54 3.48 17.56
N ARG A 78 -4.82 3.64 17.95
CA ARG A 78 -5.70 2.53 18.29
C ARG A 78 -5.90 1.60 17.08
N PHE A 79 -6.14 2.15 15.89
CA PHE A 79 -6.26 1.39 14.65
C PHE A 79 -4.99 0.57 14.36
N TRP A 80 -3.81 1.17 14.48
CA TRP A 80 -2.54 0.47 14.27
C TRP A 80 -2.33 -0.66 15.27
N ASN A 81 -2.51 -0.38 16.56
CA ASN A 81 -2.30 -1.36 17.61
C ASN A 81 -3.24 -2.57 17.46
N ARG A 82 -4.48 -2.33 17.03
CA ARG A 82 -5.48 -3.39 16.90
C ARG A 82 -5.32 -4.23 15.63
N TYR A 83 -4.94 -3.63 14.51
CA TYR A 83 -5.03 -4.29 13.21
C TYR A 83 -3.71 -4.66 12.56
N PHE A 84 -2.59 -4.17 13.04
CA PHE A 84 -1.29 -4.73 12.65
C PHE A 84 -1.13 -6.15 13.20
N GLU A 85 -1.37 -6.35 14.48
CA GLU A 85 -1.25 -7.67 15.10
C GLU A 85 -2.22 -8.69 14.48
N SER A 86 -3.42 -8.26 14.10
CA SER A 86 -4.41 -9.11 13.44
C SER A 86 -4.10 -9.44 11.98
N ARG A 87 -3.05 -8.88 11.38
CA ARG A 87 -2.59 -9.10 9.99
C ARG A 87 -3.66 -8.80 8.94
N ARG A 88 -4.60 -7.92 9.25
CA ARG A 88 -5.70 -7.53 8.34
C ARG A 88 -5.34 -6.36 7.44
N VAL A 89 -4.40 -5.54 7.89
CA VAL A 89 -3.87 -4.38 7.16
C VAL A 89 -2.35 -4.29 7.33
N PHE A 90 -1.70 -3.66 6.36
CA PHE A 90 -0.24 -3.58 6.32
C PHE A 90 0.19 -2.15 6.01
N ALA A 91 1.19 -1.66 6.75
CA ALA A 91 1.82 -0.39 6.43
C ALA A 91 2.79 -0.56 5.27
N VAL A 92 2.68 0.31 4.28
CA VAL A 92 3.53 0.31 3.09
C VAL A 92 4.13 1.69 2.81
N ASN A 93 5.26 1.71 2.12
CA ASN A 93 5.88 2.94 1.61
C ASN A 93 6.28 2.77 0.13
N LEU A 94 5.38 2.21 -0.67
CA LEU A 94 5.61 1.94 -2.09
C LEU A 94 4.88 2.93 -2.97
N LEU A 95 3.62 3.17 -2.64
CA LEU A 95 2.69 3.89 -3.48
C LEU A 95 3.02 5.37 -3.42
N SER A 96 3.34 5.97 -4.57
CA SER A 96 3.67 7.41 -4.73
C SER A 96 4.73 7.97 -3.75
N ASN A 97 5.58 7.14 -3.16
CA ASN A 97 6.56 7.50 -2.12
C ASN A 97 5.94 8.05 -0.82
N THR A 98 4.68 7.73 -0.53
CA THR A 98 4.02 8.12 0.71
C THR A 98 3.79 6.91 1.61
N GLN A 99 3.68 7.18 2.90
CA GLN A 99 3.25 6.16 3.85
C GLN A 99 1.76 5.91 3.66
N GLY A 100 1.41 4.65 3.52
CA GLY A 100 0.04 4.21 3.34
C GLY A 100 -0.27 2.95 4.10
N VAL A 101 -1.51 2.57 4.03
CA VAL A 101 -2.04 1.31 4.54
C VAL A 101 -2.72 0.57 3.39
N VAL A 102 -2.54 -0.73 3.35
CA VAL A 102 -3.17 -1.59 2.33
C VAL A 102 -3.88 -2.76 2.99
N SER A 103 -4.92 -3.25 2.33
CA SER A 103 -5.60 -4.49 2.72
C SER A 103 -4.70 -5.71 2.48
N ARG A 104 -5.06 -6.87 3.08
CA ARG A 104 -4.34 -8.13 2.87
C ARG A 104 -4.24 -8.48 1.39
N GLU A 105 -5.31 -8.38 0.63
CA GLU A 105 -5.33 -8.69 -0.80
C GLU A 105 -4.35 -7.83 -1.61
N TRP A 106 -4.28 -6.53 -1.31
CA TRP A 106 -3.31 -5.65 -1.94
C TRP A 106 -1.88 -6.01 -1.54
N MET A 107 -1.66 -6.38 -0.28
CA MET A 107 -0.34 -6.76 0.20
C MET A 107 0.16 -8.04 -0.47
N VAL A 108 -0.70 -9.06 -0.61
CA VAL A 108 -0.41 -10.30 -1.36
C VAL A 108 0.00 -9.97 -2.80
N ALA A 109 -0.78 -9.15 -3.50
CA ALA A 109 -0.46 -8.77 -4.88
C ALA A 109 0.83 -7.93 -4.98
N LEU A 110 1.10 -7.03 -4.04
CA LEU A 110 2.34 -6.26 -3.99
C LEU A 110 3.55 -7.16 -3.74
N LEU A 111 3.45 -8.14 -2.84
CA LEU A 111 4.51 -9.13 -2.62
C LEU A 111 4.75 -9.99 -3.86
N ALA A 112 3.70 -10.44 -4.55
CA ALA A 112 3.82 -11.18 -5.80
C ALA A 112 4.54 -10.37 -6.90
N LEU A 113 4.35 -9.04 -6.94
CA LEU A 113 5.02 -8.15 -7.89
C LEU A 113 6.45 -7.80 -7.48
N CYS A 114 6.70 -7.57 -6.19
CA CYS A 114 8.01 -7.15 -5.67
C CYS A 114 8.91 -8.35 -5.32
N GLY A 115 8.33 -9.51 -5.04
CA GLY A 115 9.01 -10.79 -4.84
C GLY A 115 9.34 -11.47 -6.15
N LYS A 116 10.33 -12.37 -6.17
CA LYS A 116 10.43 -13.41 -7.20
C LYS A 116 9.79 -14.68 -6.68
N LYS A 117 9.07 -15.40 -7.57
CA LYS A 117 8.57 -16.74 -7.29
C LYS A 117 9.67 -17.61 -6.67
N ASN A 118 9.31 -18.30 -5.64
CA ASN A 118 10.08 -19.25 -4.82
C ASN A 118 10.72 -18.65 -3.57
N SER A 119 9.96 -18.79 -2.53
CA SER A 119 10.16 -18.35 -1.15
C SER A 119 11.23 -19.09 -0.36
N SER A 120 12.14 -19.85 -0.99
CA SER A 120 13.22 -20.40 -0.19
C SER A 120 14.05 -19.23 0.38
N TYR A 121 14.25 -19.24 1.69
CA TYR A 121 15.10 -18.31 2.45
C TYR A 121 16.41 -17.95 1.72
N ARG A 122 17.07 -18.93 1.11
CA ARG A 122 18.32 -18.72 0.34
C ARG A 122 18.11 -17.85 -0.90
N ARG A 123 16.95 -17.93 -1.57
CA ARG A 123 16.67 -17.15 -2.79
C ARG A 123 16.24 -15.72 -2.48
N GLN A 124 15.50 -15.49 -1.39
CA GLN A 124 15.22 -14.13 -0.93
C GLN A 124 16.50 -13.40 -0.57
N ARG A 125 17.43 -14.06 0.15
CA ARG A 125 18.75 -13.49 0.46
C ARG A 125 19.57 -13.21 -0.78
N TYR A 126 19.57 -14.09 -1.76
CA TYR A 126 20.28 -13.90 -3.03
C TYR A 126 19.72 -12.71 -3.84
N PHE A 127 18.40 -12.57 -3.91
CA PHE A 127 17.75 -11.46 -4.58
C PHE A 127 18.00 -10.11 -3.88
N VAL A 128 17.98 -10.10 -2.55
CA VAL A 128 18.35 -8.93 -1.74
C VAL A 128 19.82 -8.55 -2.03
N LYS A 129 20.72 -9.52 -2.06
CA LYS A 129 22.15 -9.31 -2.29
C LYS A 129 22.48 -8.60 -3.60
N GLN A 130 21.69 -8.81 -4.65
CA GLN A 130 21.91 -8.16 -5.95
C GLN A 130 21.52 -6.67 -5.99
N LYS A 131 20.63 -6.21 -5.09
CA LYS A 131 20.07 -4.85 -5.10
C LYS A 131 20.54 -3.95 -3.97
N PHE A 132 21.13 -4.50 -2.93
CA PHE A 132 21.40 -3.80 -1.69
C PHE A 132 22.87 -3.83 -1.31
N SER A 133 23.33 -2.79 -0.63
CA SER A 133 24.68 -2.68 -0.10
C SER A 133 24.94 -3.72 1.02
N ARG A 134 26.20 -3.94 1.35
CA ARG A 134 26.59 -4.83 2.47
C ARG A 134 25.91 -4.42 3.79
N PHE A 135 25.78 -3.13 4.05
CA PHE A 135 25.15 -2.64 5.27
C PHE A 135 23.65 -2.85 5.26
N GLU A 136 22.97 -2.60 4.13
CA GLU A 136 21.53 -2.92 3.97
C GLU A 136 21.25 -4.42 4.16
N LEU A 137 22.16 -5.28 3.68
CA LEU A 137 22.07 -6.73 3.92
C LEU A 137 22.24 -7.08 5.39
N ALA A 138 23.19 -6.45 6.09
CA ALA A 138 23.38 -6.67 7.54
C ALA A 138 22.14 -6.24 8.34
N VAL A 139 21.50 -5.11 7.95
CA VAL A 139 20.22 -4.67 8.54
C VAL A 139 19.12 -5.70 8.27
N TYR A 140 19.00 -6.18 7.03
CA TYR A 140 18.01 -7.19 6.66
C TYR A 140 18.22 -8.51 7.45
N ASP A 141 19.46 -9.03 7.48
CA ASP A 141 19.80 -10.25 8.20
C ASP A 141 19.49 -10.14 9.72
N MET A 142 19.73 -8.95 10.30
CA MET A 142 19.40 -8.69 11.71
C MET A 142 17.89 -8.67 11.96
N VAL A 143 17.12 -7.99 11.09
CA VAL A 143 15.65 -8.00 11.16
C VAL A 143 15.10 -9.42 11.00
N GLN A 144 15.62 -10.18 10.04
CA GLN A 144 15.20 -11.55 9.81
C GLN A 144 15.49 -12.49 10.98
N LYS A 145 16.62 -12.28 11.65
CA LYS A 145 17.06 -13.15 12.77
C LYS A 145 16.37 -12.81 14.09
N ARG A 146 16.04 -11.53 14.31
CA ARG A 146 15.57 -11.00 15.61
C ARG A 146 14.23 -10.28 15.55
N GLY A 147 13.55 -10.29 14.40
CA GLY A 147 12.23 -9.65 14.28
C GLY A 147 11.17 -10.32 15.15
N PRO A 148 10.18 -9.55 15.62
CA PRO A 148 10.02 -8.10 15.47
C PRO A 148 11.04 -7.28 16.25
N ILE A 149 11.75 -6.38 15.59
CA ILE A 149 12.84 -5.59 16.20
C ILE A 149 12.65 -4.09 15.97
N SER A 150 12.93 -3.26 16.99
CA SER A 150 12.87 -1.81 16.86
C SER A 150 14.16 -1.21 16.31
N LYS A 151 14.08 0.03 15.78
CA LYS A 151 15.26 0.78 15.36
C LYS A 151 16.29 0.92 16.50
N LYS A 152 15.84 1.13 17.75
CA LYS A 152 16.70 1.25 18.91
C LYS A 152 17.52 -0.03 19.15
N HIS A 153 16.88 -1.19 19.08
CA HIS A 153 17.55 -2.46 19.23
C HIS A 153 18.46 -2.79 18.04
N LEU A 154 18.11 -2.36 16.81
CA LEU A 154 18.99 -2.47 15.64
C LEU A 154 20.26 -1.62 15.82
N VAL A 155 20.15 -0.41 16.38
CA VAL A 155 21.32 0.44 16.69
C VAL A 155 22.28 -0.28 17.63
N LEU A 156 21.77 -0.91 18.68
CA LEU A 156 22.57 -1.68 19.64
C LEU A 156 23.19 -2.92 18.99
N ALA A 157 22.38 -3.71 18.28
CA ALA A 157 22.81 -4.96 17.68
C ALA A 157 23.85 -4.79 16.55
N LEU A 158 23.84 -3.64 15.86
CA LEU A 158 24.76 -3.31 14.79
C LEU A 158 25.90 -2.36 15.25
N ASN A 159 26.01 -2.06 16.54
CA ASN A 159 27.01 -1.16 17.15
C ASN A 159 27.07 0.23 16.48
N LEU A 160 25.93 0.86 16.25
CA LEU A 160 25.82 2.14 15.53
C LEU A 160 25.83 3.32 16.52
N TRP A 161 26.99 3.70 17.01
CA TRP A 161 27.11 4.70 18.07
C TRP A 161 27.07 6.15 17.58
N ASN A 162 27.53 6.43 16.35
CA ASN A 162 27.58 7.79 15.83
C ASN A 162 26.29 8.22 15.09
N LYS A 163 26.06 9.52 14.99
CA LYS A 163 24.88 10.12 14.37
C LYS A 163 24.75 9.79 12.88
N ALA A 164 25.88 9.68 12.15
CA ALA A 164 25.89 9.40 10.72
C ALA A 164 25.42 7.97 10.43
N SER A 165 25.92 6.96 11.19
CA SER A 165 25.49 5.56 11.03
C SER A 165 24.02 5.35 11.41
N ARG A 166 23.48 6.07 12.43
CA ARG A 166 22.06 6.04 12.77
C ARG A 166 21.17 6.63 11.67
N ARG A 167 21.59 7.74 11.06
CA ARG A 167 20.89 8.32 9.89
C ARG A 167 20.94 7.40 8.68
N LYS A 168 22.07 6.71 8.48
CA LYS A 168 22.19 5.69 7.43
C LYS A 168 21.21 4.55 7.67
N LEU A 169 21.12 4.00 8.89
CA LEU A 169 20.16 2.97 9.26
C LEU A 169 18.72 3.38 8.91
N GLU A 170 18.31 4.62 9.21
CA GLU A 170 16.96 5.13 8.87
C GLU A 170 16.69 5.10 7.36
N LYS A 171 17.67 5.54 6.56
CA LYS A 171 17.55 5.50 5.09
C LYS A 171 17.47 4.06 4.58
N ASP A 172 18.25 3.15 5.15
CA ASP A 172 18.33 1.77 4.73
C ASP A 172 17.07 0.98 5.13
N LEU A 173 16.53 1.20 6.34
CA LEU A 173 15.22 0.68 6.74
C LEU A 173 14.10 1.16 5.78
N LEU A 174 14.11 2.45 5.43
CA LEU A 174 13.14 2.99 4.48
C LEU A 174 13.27 2.35 3.10
N LYS A 175 14.51 2.12 2.63
CA LYS A 175 14.78 1.47 1.34
C LYS A 175 14.34 0.01 1.32
N LEU A 176 14.64 -0.74 2.39
CA LEU A 176 14.19 -2.13 2.55
C LEU A 176 12.66 -2.23 2.64
N TRP A 177 12.03 -1.32 3.36
CA TRP A 177 10.57 -1.24 3.47
C TRP A 177 9.91 -0.90 2.12
N LYS A 178 10.43 0.07 1.39
CA LYS A 178 9.97 0.39 0.03
C LYS A 178 10.08 -0.81 -0.93
N ALA A 179 11.06 -1.64 -0.73
CA ALA A 179 11.26 -2.84 -1.52
C ALA A 179 10.46 -4.06 -0.99
N LEU A 180 9.63 -3.88 0.05
CA LEU A 180 8.90 -4.95 0.76
C LEU A 180 9.80 -6.09 1.24
N ARG A 181 11.07 -5.80 1.59
CA ARG A 181 11.98 -6.80 2.18
C ARG A 181 11.76 -6.91 3.67
N ILE A 182 11.35 -5.82 4.30
CA ILE A 182 10.88 -5.77 5.67
C ILE A 182 9.52 -5.09 5.72
N LEU A 183 8.74 -5.41 6.73
CA LEU A 183 7.45 -4.79 7.03
C LEU A 183 7.52 -4.05 8.35
N ARG A 184 6.71 -3.02 8.47
CA ARG A 184 6.42 -2.41 9.75
C ARG A 184 5.26 -3.20 10.37
N VAL A 185 5.57 -3.98 11.41
CA VAL A 185 4.65 -4.98 11.96
C VAL A 185 4.05 -4.60 13.32
N GLY A 186 4.49 -3.49 13.87
CA GLY A 186 3.96 -2.98 15.14
C GLY A 186 4.54 -1.63 15.50
N TYR A 187 4.07 -1.10 16.62
CA TYR A 187 4.56 0.15 17.19
C TYR A 187 4.47 0.07 18.72
N THR A 188 5.53 0.47 19.40
CA THR A 188 5.51 0.69 20.84
C THR A 188 5.85 2.15 21.16
N ARG A 189 5.24 2.75 22.18
CA ARG A 189 5.55 4.13 22.60
C ARG A 189 7.03 4.27 22.99
N ARG A 190 7.61 3.23 23.58
CA ARG A 190 8.99 3.22 24.08
C ARG A 190 10.04 3.13 22.97
N ASP A 191 9.80 2.26 21.99
CA ASP A 191 10.83 1.85 21.03
C ASP A 191 10.48 2.22 19.59
N GLY A 192 9.27 2.76 19.35
CA GLY A 192 8.79 3.16 18.03
C GLY A 192 8.36 1.98 17.17
N ALA A 193 8.57 2.09 15.86
CA ALA A 193 8.17 1.06 14.90
C ALA A 193 8.95 -0.24 15.09
N LEU A 194 8.23 -1.37 15.03
CA LEU A 194 8.77 -2.71 15.00
C LEU A 194 8.84 -3.21 13.55
N TRP A 195 9.94 -3.89 13.22
CA TRP A 195 10.26 -4.37 11.90
C TRP A 195 10.44 -5.87 11.88
N ASP A 196 9.87 -6.53 10.87
CA ASP A 196 10.10 -7.95 10.62
C ASP A 196 10.10 -8.22 9.11
N VAL A 197 10.52 -9.41 8.71
CA VAL A 197 10.41 -9.85 7.31
C VAL A 197 9.04 -10.48 7.06
N PRO A 198 8.48 -10.35 5.83
CA PRO A 198 7.14 -10.88 5.51
C PRO A 198 6.95 -12.34 5.92
N ILE A 199 7.92 -13.19 5.60
CA ILE A 199 7.83 -14.64 5.85
C ILE A 199 7.84 -15.01 7.35
N ASN A 200 8.51 -14.25 8.20
CA ASN A 200 8.47 -14.50 9.65
C ASN A 200 7.17 -13.99 10.26
N TRP A 201 6.75 -12.80 9.80
CA TRP A 201 5.58 -12.14 10.35
C TRP A 201 4.27 -12.84 9.99
N ASP A 202 4.12 -13.20 8.72
CA ASP A 202 2.92 -13.86 8.21
C ASP A 202 3.31 -14.83 7.07
N PRO A 203 3.68 -16.08 7.39
CA PRO A 203 4.05 -17.08 6.40
C PRO A 203 2.95 -17.33 5.37
N ALA A 204 1.67 -17.33 5.79
CA ALA A 204 0.54 -17.54 4.89
C ALA A 204 0.41 -16.40 3.85
N LEU A 205 0.71 -15.16 4.23
CA LEU A 205 0.74 -14.03 3.30
C LEU A 205 1.79 -14.23 2.18
N GLN A 206 2.96 -14.76 2.55
CA GLN A 206 4.02 -15.04 1.58
C GLN A 206 3.65 -16.21 0.67
N GLU A 207 3.05 -17.26 1.21
CA GLU A 207 2.57 -18.41 0.46
C GLU A 207 1.47 -18.02 -0.54
N GLU A 208 0.49 -17.23 -0.11
CA GLU A 208 -0.53 -16.66 -0.98
C GLU A 208 0.11 -15.85 -2.15
N ALA A 209 1.12 -15.03 -1.84
CA ALA A 209 1.81 -14.24 -2.85
C ALA A 209 2.61 -15.10 -3.85
N ASP A 210 3.24 -16.17 -3.39
CA ASP A 210 4.00 -17.09 -4.23
C ASP A 210 3.08 -17.91 -5.16
N GLY A 211 1.82 -18.13 -4.76
CA GLY A 211 0.78 -18.78 -5.56
C GLY A 211 0.21 -17.94 -6.70
N ILE A 212 0.49 -16.63 -6.74
CA ILE A 212 -0.06 -15.71 -7.75
C ILE A 212 0.99 -15.38 -8.82
N THR A 213 0.58 -15.44 -10.11
CA THR A 213 1.47 -14.99 -11.19
C THR A 213 1.59 -13.46 -11.19
N ARG A 214 2.71 -12.95 -11.72
CA ARG A 214 2.96 -11.51 -11.81
C ARG A 214 1.87 -10.78 -12.61
N GLU A 215 1.42 -11.39 -13.71
CA GLU A 215 0.37 -10.85 -14.57
C GLU A 215 -0.98 -10.80 -13.84
N ARG A 216 -1.31 -11.84 -13.09
CA ARG A 216 -2.53 -11.89 -12.28
C ARG A 216 -2.50 -10.84 -11.17
N ALA A 217 -1.36 -10.68 -10.49
CA ALA A 217 -1.18 -9.66 -9.47
C ALA A 217 -1.30 -8.25 -10.06
N ALA A 218 -0.66 -7.97 -11.22
CA ALA A 218 -0.77 -6.68 -11.91
C ALA A 218 -2.21 -6.37 -12.32
N SER A 219 -2.90 -7.35 -12.93
CA SER A 219 -4.30 -7.21 -13.36
C SER A 219 -5.23 -6.93 -12.18
N GLY A 220 -5.09 -7.68 -11.08
CA GLY A 220 -5.87 -7.48 -9.87
C GLY A 220 -5.66 -6.10 -9.25
N LEU A 221 -4.40 -5.66 -9.13
CA LEU A 221 -4.09 -4.34 -8.56
C LEU A 221 -4.57 -3.19 -9.44
N ILE A 222 -4.37 -3.26 -10.77
CA ILE A 222 -4.85 -2.20 -11.68
C ILE A 222 -6.37 -2.14 -11.68
N LYS A 223 -7.07 -3.28 -11.72
CA LYS A 223 -8.53 -3.33 -11.65
C LYS A 223 -9.03 -2.67 -10.36
N LYS A 224 -8.53 -3.10 -9.20
CA LYS A 224 -8.90 -2.53 -7.89
C LYS A 224 -8.54 -1.04 -7.79
N TYR A 225 -7.43 -0.60 -8.37
CA TYR A 225 -7.08 0.82 -8.43
C TYR A 225 -8.10 1.63 -9.25
N VAL A 226 -8.57 1.12 -10.39
CA VAL A 226 -9.61 1.77 -11.20
C VAL A 226 -10.92 1.85 -10.41
N GLU A 227 -11.32 0.79 -9.76
CA GLU A 227 -12.52 0.73 -8.89
C GLU A 227 -12.43 1.72 -7.72
N MET A 228 -11.28 1.78 -7.04
CA MET A 228 -11.01 2.71 -5.95
C MET A 228 -11.07 4.16 -6.41
N ALA A 229 -10.46 4.46 -7.56
CA ALA A 229 -10.39 5.81 -8.09
C ALA A 229 -11.72 6.29 -8.69
N VAL A 230 -12.72 5.40 -8.85
CA VAL A 230 -14.00 5.58 -9.56
C VAL A 230 -13.78 5.81 -11.05
N ALA A 231 -12.87 6.71 -11.41
CA ALA A 231 -12.36 6.91 -12.75
C ALA A 231 -10.90 7.34 -12.70
N THR A 232 -10.12 6.90 -13.67
CA THR A 232 -8.69 7.19 -13.76
C THR A 232 -8.23 7.21 -15.22
N ASN A 233 -6.95 7.41 -15.47
CA ASN A 233 -6.35 7.27 -16.78
C ASN A 233 -4.96 6.61 -16.68
N ARG A 234 -4.41 6.20 -17.84
CA ARG A 234 -3.10 5.54 -17.92
C ARG A 234 -1.99 6.32 -17.21
N LYS A 235 -2.00 7.67 -17.30
CA LYS A 235 -0.98 8.53 -16.68
C LYS A 235 -1.04 8.44 -15.15
N ARG A 236 -2.25 8.43 -14.56
CA ARG A 236 -2.44 8.26 -13.10
C ARG A 236 -2.05 6.86 -12.65
N ILE A 237 -2.45 5.82 -13.39
CA ILE A 237 -2.04 4.42 -13.12
C ILE A 237 -0.50 4.31 -13.14
N SER A 238 0.17 4.82 -14.18
CA SER A 238 1.64 4.79 -14.28
C SER A 238 2.33 5.55 -13.13
N ARG A 239 1.71 6.60 -12.61
CA ARG A 239 2.23 7.31 -11.43
C ARG A 239 2.02 6.54 -10.15
N ALA A 240 0.85 5.92 -9.97
CA ALA A 240 0.51 5.13 -8.79
C ALA A 240 1.43 3.92 -8.64
N PHE A 241 1.72 3.21 -9.73
CA PHE A 241 2.52 1.98 -9.72
C PHE A 241 3.97 2.18 -10.17
N ARG A 242 4.46 3.43 -10.15
CA ARG A 242 5.86 3.74 -10.51
C ARG A 242 6.84 2.95 -9.62
N GLY A 243 7.75 2.22 -10.26
CA GLY A 243 8.75 1.39 -9.59
C GLY A 243 8.26 0.00 -9.16
N ILE A 244 6.98 -0.32 -9.40
CA ILE A 244 6.39 -1.64 -9.18
C ILE A 244 6.14 -2.34 -10.52
N LEU A 245 5.53 -1.62 -11.46
CA LEU A 245 5.25 -2.08 -12.81
C LEU A 245 6.01 -1.23 -13.84
N THR A 246 6.47 -1.87 -14.89
CA THR A 246 7.06 -1.19 -16.05
C THR A 246 5.95 -0.57 -16.94
N PRO A 247 6.28 0.41 -17.80
CA PRO A 247 5.30 0.96 -18.75
C PRO A 247 4.69 -0.08 -19.69
N SER A 248 5.46 -1.10 -20.09
CA SER A 248 4.97 -2.23 -20.90
C SER A 248 3.96 -3.04 -20.11
N GLU A 249 4.30 -3.53 -18.90
CA GLU A 249 3.39 -4.29 -18.06
C GLU A 249 2.06 -3.56 -17.82
N ILE A 250 2.11 -2.24 -17.60
CA ILE A 250 0.89 -1.43 -17.46
C ILE A 250 0.08 -1.44 -18.76
N SER A 251 0.74 -1.29 -19.92
CA SER A 251 0.08 -1.28 -21.22
C SER A 251 -0.62 -2.61 -21.51
N ASP A 252 0.12 -3.71 -21.33
CA ASP A 252 -0.34 -5.07 -21.59
C ASP A 252 -1.50 -5.44 -20.65
N THR A 253 -1.36 -5.08 -19.37
CA THR A 253 -2.42 -5.29 -18.37
C THR A 253 -3.68 -4.49 -18.69
N LEU A 254 -3.56 -3.23 -19.08
CA LEU A 254 -4.71 -2.41 -19.47
C LEU A 254 -5.39 -2.97 -20.72
N HIS A 255 -4.63 -3.40 -21.72
CA HIS A 255 -5.18 -4.04 -22.92
C HIS A 255 -5.97 -5.32 -22.54
N TYR A 256 -5.39 -6.18 -21.72
CA TYR A 256 -6.05 -7.39 -21.22
C TYR A 256 -7.34 -7.08 -20.49
N LEU A 257 -7.33 -6.12 -19.55
CA LEU A 257 -8.51 -5.74 -18.76
C LEU A 257 -9.63 -5.12 -19.60
N LEU A 258 -9.28 -4.37 -20.65
CA LEU A 258 -10.22 -3.81 -21.62
C LEU A 258 -10.86 -4.93 -22.48
N LEU A 259 -10.06 -5.86 -23.00
CA LEU A 259 -10.57 -7.04 -23.73
C LEU A 259 -11.53 -7.87 -22.89
N LYS A 260 -11.21 -8.07 -21.62
CA LYS A 260 -12.08 -8.78 -20.65
C LYS A 260 -13.28 -7.96 -20.20
N LYS A 261 -13.42 -6.69 -20.61
CA LYS A 261 -14.43 -5.74 -20.16
C LYS A 261 -14.46 -5.55 -18.63
N SER A 262 -13.35 -5.88 -17.95
CA SER A 262 -13.18 -5.64 -16.51
C SER A 262 -12.99 -4.16 -16.19
N ILE A 263 -12.46 -3.41 -17.14
CA ILE A 263 -12.47 -1.95 -17.19
C ILE A 263 -13.00 -1.50 -18.55
N VAL A 264 -13.53 -0.31 -18.61
CA VAL A 264 -14.07 0.29 -19.84
C VAL A 264 -13.58 1.72 -20.02
N VAL A 265 -13.52 2.17 -21.27
CA VAL A 265 -13.24 3.58 -21.57
C VAL A 265 -14.54 4.37 -21.47
N ASP A 266 -14.58 5.31 -20.55
CA ASP A 266 -15.71 6.27 -20.48
C ASP A 266 -15.56 7.29 -21.60
N LYS A 267 -16.53 7.36 -22.49
CA LYS A 267 -16.49 8.24 -23.67
C LYS A 267 -16.75 9.69 -23.34
N GLN A 268 -17.46 9.96 -22.23
CA GLN A 268 -17.89 11.30 -21.83
C GLN A 268 -16.91 11.96 -20.85
N LEU A 269 -16.31 11.16 -19.93
CA LEU A 269 -15.44 11.69 -18.90
C LEU A 269 -14.00 11.80 -19.39
N VAL A 270 -13.46 13.03 -19.31
CA VAL A 270 -12.06 13.34 -19.64
C VAL A 270 -11.30 13.75 -18.37
N LEU A 271 -10.21 13.07 -18.07
CA LEU A 271 -9.33 13.34 -16.93
C LEU A 271 -7.92 13.67 -17.43
N ASP A 272 -7.38 14.82 -17.03
CA ASP A 272 -6.05 15.31 -17.47
C ASP A 272 -5.89 15.29 -19.00
N GLY A 273 -6.93 15.69 -19.76
CA GLY A 273 -6.95 15.72 -21.23
C GLY A 273 -7.05 14.36 -21.93
N LYS A 274 -7.37 13.28 -21.20
CA LYS A 274 -7.50 11.91 -21.73
C LYS A 274 -8.82 11.27 -21.29
N LYS A 275 -9.39 10.41 -22.16
CA LYS A 275 -10.58 9.63 -21.82
C LYS A 275 -10.33 8.82 -20.55
N ALA A 276 -11.32 8.78 -19.68
CA ALA A 276 -11.25 8.09 -18.42
C ALA A 276 -11.44 6.57 -18.59
N LEU A 277 -10.82 5.81 -17.70
CA LEU A 277 -11.05 4.38 -17.49
C LEU A 277 -11.89 4.22 -16.23
N THR A 278 -12.95 3.43 -16.31
CA THR A 278 -13.85 3.10 -15.19
C THR A 278 -13.95 1.59 -15.04
N ALA A 279 -14.45 1.12 -13.91
CA ALA A 279 -14.78 -0.30 -13.74
C ALA A 279 -15.82 -0.72 -14.80
N GLY A 280 -15.65 -1.89 -15.37
CA GLY A 280 -16.65 -2.50 -16.24
C GLY A 280 -17.88 -2.93 -15.44
N PRO A 281 -19.00 -3.23 -16.11
CA PRO A 281 -20.18 -3.75 -15.45
C PRO A 281 -19.82 -5.05 -14.71
N GLU A 282 -20.25 -5.15 -13.46
CA GLU A 282 -20.12 -6.41 -12.71
C GLU A 282 -20.89 -7.50 -13.47
N ARG A 283 -20.19 -8.49 -13.97
CA ARG A 283 -20.85 -9.69 -14.44
C ARG A 283 -21.28 -10.48 -13.21
N PHE A 284 -22.53 -10.33 -12.81
CA PHE A 284 -23.17 -11.26 -11.88
C PHE A 284 -23.13 -12.66 -12.51
N GLY A 285 -22.37 -13.56 -11.90
CA GLY A 285 -22.40 -14.97 -12.23
C GLY A 285 -21.19 -15.51 -12.99
N ALA A 286 -20.16 -15.84 -12.25
CA ALA A 286 -19.41 -17.07 -12.40
C ALA A 286 -18.74 -17.33 -11.05
N GLY A 287 -19.36 -18.21 -10.29
CA GLY A 287 -18.87 -18.62 -8.98
C GLY A 287 -17.43 -19.12 -9.07
N LEU A 288 -16.61 -18.60 -8.24
CA LEU A 288 -15.40 -19.28 -7.78
C LEU A 288 -15.83 -20.20 -6.63
N SER A 289 -16.53 -21.29 -6.97
CA SER A 289 -16.56 -22.51 -6.19
C SER A 289 -15.31 -23.30 -6.57
N ARG A 290 -14.52 -23.57 -5.57
CA ARG A 290 -13.37 -24.43 -5.42
C ARG A 290 -11.99 -23.81 -5.60
#